data_1646f2fc503198fcfcd946f30a1fab54
#
_entry.id   1646f2fc503198fcfcd946f30a1fab54
#
_cell.length_a   1.000
_cell.length_b   1.000
_cell.length_c   1.000
_cell.angle_alpha   90.00
_cell.angle_beta   90.00
_cell.angle_gamma   90.00
#
_symmetry.space_group_name_H-M   'P 1'
#
loop_
_entity.id
_entity.type
_entity.pdbx_description
1 polymer ?
#
loop_
_entity_poly.entity_id
_entity_poly.type
_entity_poly.pdbx_seq_one_letter_code
_entity_poly.pdbx_strand_id
1 'polypeptide(L)'
;MLFRSEVVNDQRGNPTNAVDLAHEILQLCVTHEYGLYHCTGEGVCSWYDFASEIIRLSGVDATVAPCTSEEYKAKHPESADRPKWSALDNRMLRCTVGNQVRPWQEALACFFAHWDGENGMKN
;
A
#
# COMPACT_ATOMS: atom_id res chain seq x y z
N MET A 1 -24.78 -4.31 -10.72
CA MET A 1 -24.41 -2.91 -11.01
C MET A 1 -22.90 -2.81 -11.04
N LEU A 2 -22.33 -2.53 -12.19
CA LEU A 2 -20.88 -2.37 -12.33
C LEU A 2 -20.48 -1.05 -11.65
N PHE A 3 -19.74 -1.13 -10.56
CA PHE A 3 -19.15 0.03 -9.95
C PHE A 3 -17.89 0.41 -10.73
N ARG A 4 -17.84 1.64 -11.24
CA ARG A 4 -16.68 2.17 -11.95
C ARG A 4 -16.09 3.35 -11.16
N SER A 5 -14.82 3.23 -10.84
CA SER A 5 -14.06 4.29 -10.16
C SER A 5 -12.88 4.73 -11.00
N GLU A 6 -12.52 6.00 -10.93
CA GLU A 6 -11.28 6.53 -11.51
C GLU A 6 -10.22 6.62 -10.42
N VAL A 7 -9.03 6.12 -10.72
CA VAL A 7 -7.92 6.08 -9.77
C VAL A 7 -6.65 6.64 -10.42
N VAL A 8 -5.95 7.47 -9.68
CA VAL A 8 -4.73 8.14 -10.13
C VAL A 8 -3.62 7.13 -10.42
N ASN A 9 -3.00 7.22 -11.59
CA ASN A 9 -1.95 6.30 -12.04
C ASN A 9 -0.55 6.93 -12.14
N ASP A 10 -0.40 8.22 -11.85
CA ASP A 10 0.86 8.96 -11.92
C ASP A 10 1.41 9.36 -10.54
N GLN A 11 0.82 8.84 -9.48
CA GLN A 11 1.33 8.94 -8.11
C GLN A 11 1.82 7.56 -7.66
N ARG A 12 3.11 7.44 -7.36
CA ARG A 12 3.76 6.18 -7.02
C ARG A 12 4.25 6.18 -5.58
N GLY A 13 4.05 5.05 -4.89
CA GLY A 13 4.45 4.85 -3.51
C GLY A 13 4.56 3.37 -3.16
N ASN A 14 4.65 3.10 -1.86
CA ASN A 14 4.78 1.74 -1.33
C ASN A 14 3.54 1.42 -0.47
N PRO A 15 2.56 0.65 -0.96
CA PRO A 15 1.51 0.12 -0.09
C PRO A 15 2.11 -0.70 1.04
N THR A 16 1.69 -0.43 2.27
CA THR A 16 2.29 -1.03 3.46
C THR A 16 1.25 -1.73 4.30
N ASN A 17 1.46 -3.02 4.54
CA ASN A 17 0.61 -3.82 5.43
C ASN A 17 0.93 -3.46 6.88
N ALA A 18 -0.10 -3.18 7.67
CA ALA A 18 0.05 -2.78 9.07
C ALA A 18 0.65 -3.90 9.95
N VAL A 19 0.39 -5.16 9.63
CA VAL A 19 0.96 -6.30 10.35
C VAL A 19 2.47 -6.39 10.10
N ASP A 20 2.91 -6.20 8.86
CA ASP A 20 4.33 -6.18 8.52
C ASP A 20 5.05 -5.03 9.22
N LEU A 21 4.44 -3.85 9.24
CA LEU A 21 4.96 -2.69 9.95
C LEU A 21 5.08 -2.95 11.47
N ALA A 22 4.04 -3.52 12.07
CA ALA A 22 4.04 -3.86 13.50
C ALA A 22 5.14 -4.86 13.84
N HIS A 23 5.38 -5.85 12.98
CA HIS A 23 6.46 -6.84 13.16
C HIS A 23 7.84 -6.15 13.20
N GLU A 24 8.12 -5.25 12.26
CA GLU A 24 9.39 -4.51 12.23
C GLU A 24 9.55 -3.57 13.43
N ILE A 25 8.48 -2.94 13.89
CA ILE A 25 8.49 -2.13 15.10
C ILE A 25 8.90 -2.99 16.31
N LEU A 26 8.32 -4.19 16.45
CA LEU A 26 8.67 -5.11 17.53
C LEU A 26 10.15 -5.56 17.47
N GLN A 27 10.67 -5.81 16.27
CA GLN A 27 12.09 -6.14 16.09
C GLN A 27 13.01 -5.00 16.55
N LEU A 28 12.66 -3.76 16.23
CA LEU A 28 13.42 -2.58 16.65
C LEU A 28 13.32 -2.30 18.16
N CYS A 29 12.14 -2.47 18.76
CA CYS A 29 11.90 -2.18 20.17
C CYS A 29 12.77 -2.96 21.15
N VAL A 30 13.23 -4.16 20.78
CA VAL A 30 14.07 -5.01 21.61
C VAL A 30 15.57 -4.78 21.39
N THR A 31 15.94 -3.80 20.58
CA THR A 31 17.33 -3.44 20.27
C THR A 31 17.70 -2.07 20.84
N HIS A 32 19.00 -1.76 20.80
CA HIS A 32 19.54 -0.43 21.09
C HIS A 32 19.95 0.32 19.81
N GLU A 33 19.44 -0.13 18.65
CA GLU A 33 19.71 0.47 17.34
C GLU A 33 18.82 1.70 17.14
N TYR A 34 19.14 2.77 17.86
CA TYR A 34 18.37 4.01 17.80
C TYR A 34 18.58 4.75 16.49
N GLY A 35 17.58 5.47 16.04
CA GLY A 35 17.64 6.28 14.84
C GLY A 35 16.31 6.44 14.14
N LEU A 36 16.35 7.04 12.96
CA LEU A 36 15.20 7.20 12.08
C LEU A 36 15.18 6.05 11.08
N TYR A 37 14.05 5.36 11.01
CA TYR A 37 13.81 4.23 10.11
C TYR A 37 12.63 4.50 9.20
N HIS A 38 12.82 4.31 7.90
CA HIS A 38 11.69 4.11 6.99
C HIS A 38 11.32 2.64 6.99
N CYS A 39 10.01 2.38 7.04
CA CYS A 39 9.47 1.02 6.96
C CYS A 39 8.22 1.04 6.09
N THR A 40 8.36 0.53 4.88
CA THR A 40 7.28 0.46 3.89
C THR A 40 7.22 -0.93 3.29
N GLY A 41 6.08 -1.28 2.68
CA GLY A 41 5.98 -2.45 1.82
C GLY A 41 7.03 -2.40 0.71
N GLU A 42 7.57 -3.53 0.33
CA GLU A 42 8.53 -3.62 -0.76
C GLU A 42 7.83 -3.52 -2.12
N GLY A 43 8.50 -2.88 -3.06
CA GLY A 43 7.97 -2.59 -4.39
C GLY A 43 7.25 -1.26 -4.46
N VAL A 44 7.20 -0.71 -5.65
CA VAL A 44 6.58 0.59 -5.96
C VAL A 44 5.46 0.38 -6.96
N CYS A 45 4.31 0.98 -6.70
CA CYS A 45 3.20 0.97 -7.64
C CYS A 45 2.41 2.28 -7.58
N SER A 46 1.56 2.50 -8.57
CA SER A 46 0.58 3.59 -8.54
C SER A 46 -0.63 3.19 -7.70
N TRP A 47 -1.46 4.17 -7.34
CA TRP A 47 -2.76 3.91 -6.74
C TRP A 47 -3.65 3.06 -7.65
N TYR A 48 -3.56 3.30 -8.97
CA TYR A 48 -4.29 2.50 -9.96
C TYR A 48 -3.87 1.03 -9.95
N ASP A 49 -2.56 0.74 -9.93
CA ASP A 49 -2.04 -0.62 -9.84
C ASP A 49 -2.55 -1.33 -8.58
N PHE A 50 -2.49 -0.63 -7.44
CA PHE A 50 -2.94 -1.15 -6.16
C PHE A 50 -4.45 -1.44 -6.16
N ALA A 51 -5.26 -0.50 -6.64
CA ALA A 51 -6.72 -0.68 -6.74
C ALA A 51 -7.10 -1.82 -7.69
N SER A 52 -6.39 -1.96 -8.82
CA SER A 52 -6.61 -3.04 -9.79
C SER A 52 -6.36 -4.41 -9.15
N GLU A 53 -5.30 -4.55 -8.36
CA GLU A 53 -4.98 -5.79 -7.67
C GLU A 53 -6.00 -6.11 -6.56
N ILE A 54 -6.49 -5.09 -5.84
CA ILE A 54 -7.58 -5.26 -4.86
C ILE A 54 -8.82 -5.86 -5.53
N ILE A 55 -9.24 -5.31 -6.67
CA ILE A 55 -10.41 -5.80 -7.40
C ILE A 55 -10.19 -7.23 -7.87
N ARG A 56 -9.00 -7.53 -8.41
CA ARG A 56 -8.66 -8.88 -8.85
C ARG A 56 -8.74 -9.90 -7.71
N LEU A 57 -8.22 -9.58 -6.54
CA LEU A 57 -8.18 -10.48 -5.38
C LEU A 57 -9.51 -10.60 -4.65
N SER A 58 -10.28 -9.51 -4.60
CA SER A 58 -11.57 -9.50 -3.89
C SER A 58 -12.68 -10.21 -4.64
N GLY A 59 -12.56 -10.36 -5.96
CA GLY A 59 -13.62 -10.91 -6.80
C GLY A 59 -14.87 -10.03 -6.93
N VAL A 60 -14.78 -8.76 -6.51
CA VAL A 60 -15.89 -7.80 -6.60
C VAL A 60 -16.13 -7.44 -8.07
N ASP A 61 -17.41 -7.35 -8.45
CA ASP A 61 -17.80 -6.86 -9.79
C ASP A 61 -17.68 -5.34 -9.86
N ALA A 62 -16.45 -4.89 -10.03
CA ALA A 62 -16.08 -3.49 -10.13
C ALA A 62 -14.96 -3.30 -11.15
N THR A 63 -14.86 -2.10 -11.69
CA THR A 63 -13.76 -1.72 -12.59
C THR A 63 -13.12 -0.42 -12.14
N VAL A 64 -11.82 -0.31 -12.35
CA VAL A 64 -11.09 0.95 -12.17
C VAL A 64 -10.58 1.43 -13.52
N ALA A 65 -10.63 2.73 -13.73
CA ALA A 65 -10.04 3.40 -14.88
C ALA A 65 -8.89 4.30 -14.41
N PRO A 66 -7.76 4.35 -15.13
CA PRO A 66 -6.68 5.25 -14.77
C PRO A 66 -7.06 6.70 -15.07
N CYS A 67 -6.59 7.61 -14.25
CA CYS A 67 -6.62 9.05 -14.53
C CYS A 67 -5.31 9.70 -14.08
N THR A 68 -5.03 10.91 -14.57
CA THR A 68 -3.89 11.69 -14.10
C THR A 68 -4.23 12.46 -12.83
N SER A 69 -3.21 12.96 -12.13
CA SER A 69 -3.38 13.85 -10.97
C SER A 69 -4.15 15.12 -11.36
N GLU A 70 -3.85 15.67 -12.54
CA GLU A 70 -4.52 16.87 -13.06
C GLU A 70 -6.00 16.62 -13.36
N GLU A 71 -6.34 15.50 -14.00
CA GLU A 71 -7.72 15.11 -14.27
C GLU A 71 -8.51 14.87 -12.98
N TYR A 72 -7.90 14.21 -12.00
CA TYR A 72 -8.51 13.99 -10.69
C TYR A 72 -8.75 15.32 -9.96
N LYS A 73 -7.75 16.22 -9.94
CA LYS A 73 -7.86 17.54 -9.31
C LYS A 73 -8.93 18.41 -9.94
N ALA A 74 -9.11 18.32 -11.25
CA ALA A 74 -10.17 19.06 -11.96
C ALA A 74 -11.58 18.65 -11.51
N LYS A 75 -11.76 17.37 -11.17
CA LYS A 75 -13.03 16.83 -10.66
C LYS A 75 -13.20 17.01 -9.15
N HIS A 76 -12.09 17.08 -8.43
CA HIS A 76 -12.03 17.16 -6.95
C HIS A 76 -11.10 18.32 -6.53
N PRO A 77 -11.49 19.58 -6.76
CA PRO A 77 -10.62 20.73 -6.49
C PRO A 77 -10.26 20.89 -5.01
N GLU A 78 -11.06 20.32 -4.10
CA GLU A 78 -10.83 20.28 -2.65
C GLU A 78 -9.74 19.29 -2.23
N SER A 79 -9.34 18.37 -3.10
CA SER A 79 -8.34 17.37 -2.77
C SER A 79 -6.95 17.99 -2.61
N ALA A 80 -6.13 17.43 -1.72
CA ALA A 80 -4.76 17.87 -1.53
C ALA A 80 -3.88 17.53 -2.74
N ASP A 81 -2.91 18.39 -3.02
CA ASP A 81 -1.88 18.09 -4.00
C ASP A 81 -0.92 17.04 -3.44
N ARG A 82 -0.76 15.95 -4.17
CA ARG A 82 0.09 14.83 -3.78
C ARG A 82 1.31 14.74 -4.69
N PRO A 83 2.49 14.38 -4.14
CA PRO A 83 3.68 14.20 -4.97
C PRO A 83 3.50 13.02 -5.93
N LYS A 84 4.14 13.10 -7.09
CA LYS A 84 4.16 12.00 -8.06
C LYS A 84 5.00 10.81 -7.59
N TRP A 85 5.94 11.06 -6.69
CA TRP A 85 6.81 10.03 -6.12
C TRP A 85 6.88 10.20 -4.59
N SER A 86 6.38 9.21 -3.87
CA SER A 86 6.44 9.14 -2.41
C SER A 86 7.04 7.82 -1.90
N ALA A 87 7.65 7.04 -2.80
CA ALA A 87 8.26 5.79 -2.42
C ALA A 87 9.50 6.01 -1.53
N LEU A 88 9.64 5.17 -0.53
CA LEU A 88 10.73 5.17 0.43
C LEU A 88 11.57 3.90 0.30
N ASP A 89 12.78 3.93 0.84
CA ASP A 89 13.69 2.80 0.88
C ASP A 89 13.92 2.35 2.34
N ASN A 90 13.78 1.05 2.60
CA ASN A 90 13.98 0.43 3.90
C ASN A 90 15.48 0.20 4.23
N ARG A 91 16.37 1.06 3.77
CA ARG A 91 17.81 0.88 3.89
C ARG A 91 18.28 0.70 5.34
N MET A 92 17.78 1.51 6.26
CA MET A 92 18.20 1.43 7.67
C MET A 92 17.80 0.10 8.31
N LEU A 93 16.64 -0.46 7.97
CA LEU A 93 16.25 -1.80 8.40
C LEU A 93 17.23 -2.85 7.89
N ARG A 94 17.59 -2.81 6.60
CA ARG A 94 18.55 -3.76 6.01
C ARG A 94 19.94 -3.69 6.66
N CYS A 95 20.36 -2.50 7.07
CA CYS A 95 21.68 -2.28 7.67
C CYS A 95 21.76 -2.58 9.16
N THR A 96 20.63 -2.76 9.84
CA THR A 96 20.56 -2.96 11.30
C THR A 96 19.91 -4.28 11.66
N VAL A 97 18.60 -4.31 11.82
CA VAL A 97 17.85 -5.49 12.28
C VAL A 97 17.42 -6.45 11.16
N GLY A 98 17.62 -6.05 9.91
CA GLY A 98 17.14 -6.76 8.74
C GLY A 98 15.73 -6.29 8.32
N ASN A 99 15.47 -6.41 7.02
CA ASN A 99 14.18 -6.06 6.42
C ASN A 99 13.40 -7.33 6.10
N GLN A 100 12.33 -7.59 6.83
CA GLN A 100 11.43 -8.73 6.64
C GLN A 100 10.08 -8.33 6.03
N VAL A 101 9.98 -7.09 5.55
CA VAL A 101 8.75 -6.59 4.92
C VAL A 101 8.55 -7.27 3.56
N ARG A 102 7.35 -7.77 3.36
CA ARG A 102 6.98 -8.47 2.12
C ARG A 102 6.76 -7.49 0.97
N PRO A 103 6.91 -7.96 -0.28
CA PRO A 103 6.37 -7.25 -1.43
C PRO A 103 4.88 -6.94 -1.25
N TRP A 104 4.44 -5.78 -1.70
CA TRP A 104 3.06 -5.33 -1.46
C TRP A 104 2.01 -6.29 -2.04
N GLN A 105 2.33 -6.98 -3.15
CA GLN A 105 1.44 -7.96 -3.76
C GLN A 105 1.20 -9.17 -2.83
N GLU A 106 2.27 -9.67 -2.22
CA GLU A 106 2.18 -10.80 -1.28
C GLU A 106 1.43 -10.41 -0.02
N ALA A 107 1.72 -9.21 0.51
CA ALA A 107 1.04 -8.68 1.69
C ALA A 107 -0.46 -8.49 1.43
N LEU A 108 -0.83 -7.98 0.26
CA LEU A 108 -2.23 -7.82 -0.15
C LEU A 108 -2.94 -9.17 -0.32
N ALA A 109 -2.29 -10.13 -0.96
CA ALA A 109 -2.83 -11.48 -1.11
C ALA A 109 -3.06 -12.15 0.26
N CYS A 110 -2.13 -12.00 1.18
CA CYS A 110 -2.27 -12.48 2.55
C CYS A 110 -3.45 -11.82 3.28
N PHE A 111 -3.63 -10.51 3.11
CA PHE A 111 -4.78 -9.80 3.66
C PHE A 111 -6.10 -10.43 3.19
N PHE A 112 -6.27 -10.64 1.88
CA PHE A 112 -7.49 -11.23 1.34
C PHE A 112 -7.68 -12.70 1.71
N ALA A 113 -6.60 -13.45 1.91
CA ALA A 113 -6.70 -14.84 2.40
C ALA A 113 -7.31 -14.93 3.81
N HIS A 114 -7.20 -13.86 4.60
CA HIS A 114 -7.77 -13.75 5.96
C HIS A 114 -9.02 -12.87 6.03
N TRP A 115 -9.51 -12.41 4.90
CA TRP A 115 -10.72 -11.58 4.79
C TRP A 115 -11.96 -12.45 4.60
N ASP A 116 -13.02 -12.20 5.38
CA ASP A 116 -14.30 -12.93 5.27
C ASP A 116 -15.40 -12.14 4.54
N GLY A 117 -15.06 -10.98 4.02
CA GLY A 117 -15.92 -10.13 3.20
C GLY A 117 -16.94 -9.30 3.95
N GLU A 118 -17.64 -9.87 4.92
CA GLU A 118 -18.72 -9.16 5.64
C GLU A 118 -18.30 -8.71 7.03
N ASN A 119 -17.49 -9.50 7.73
CA ASN A 119 -17.13 -9.27 9.13
C ASN A 119 -15.68 -8.80 9.33
N GLY A 120 -14.97 -8.54 8.25
CA GLY A 120 -13.57 -8.13 8.29
C GLY A 120 -12.59 -9.31 8.39
N MET A 121 -11.53 -9.16 9.17
CA MET A 121 -10.50 -10.20 9.27
C MET A 121 -11.01 -11.47 9.95
N LYS A 122 -10.71 -12.63 9.36
CA LYS A 122 -10.93 -13.93 9.99
C LYS A 122 -10.05 -14.06 11.24
N ASN A 123 -10.62 -14.54 12.29
CA ASN A 123 -9.89 -14.87 13.54
C ASN A 123 -9.01 -16.10 13.38
#